data_3a24c5a2838c6c4a662bb88a9aae0aac
#
_entry.id   3a24c5a2838c6c4a662bb88a9aae0aac
#
_cell.length_a   1.000
_cell.length_b   1.000
_cell.length_c   1.000
_cell.angle_alpha   90.00
_cell.angle_beta   90.00
_cell.angle_gamma   90.00
#
_symmetry.space_group_name_H-M   'P 1'
#
loop_
_entity.id
_entity.type
_entity.pdbx_description
1 polymer ?
#
loop_
_entity_poly.entity_id
_entity_poly.type
_entity_poly.pdbx_seq_one_letter_code
_entity_poly.pdbx_strand_id
1 'polypeptide(L)'
;MFTQGLSREIGTRGITVNNIQPGPIETDLNPAAGDWAVPQKAATALNRYGHVDEIAAMVAFVAGPESSYITGQIWAVNGGLDM
;
A
#
# COMPACT_ATOMS: atom_id res chain seq x y z
N MET A 1 1.05 12.55 -12.90
CA MET A 1 0.63 12.01 -11.64
C MET A 1 1.20 12.79 -10.47
N PHE A 2 0.41 13.04 -9.43
CA PHE A 2 0.81 13.94 -8.33
C PHE A 2 2.10 13.49 -7.64
N THR A 3 2.18 12.21 -7.27
CA THR A 3 3.34 11.66 -6.54
C THR A 3 4.63 11.81 -7.35
N GLN A 4 4.58 11.49 -8.63
CA GLN A 4 5.76 11.62 -9.50
C GLN A 4 6.15 13.08 -9.68
N GLY A 5 5.18 13.96 -9.92
CA GLY A 5 5.43 15.39 -10.08
C GLY A 5 6.08 15.99 -8.85
N LEU A 6 5.52 15.69 -7.67
CA LEU A 6 6.08 16.20 -6.42
C LEU A 6 7.48 15.67 -6.17
N SER A 7 7.73 14.37 -6.45
CA SER A 7 9.04 13.79 -6.26
C SER A 7 10.11 14.46 -7.12
N ARG A 8 9.75 14.88 -8.32
CA ARG A 8 10.69 15.58 -9.20
C ARG A 8 11.00 16.99 -8.70
N GLU A 9 10.05 17.65 -8.06
CA GLU A 9 10.26 19.01 -7.55
C GLU A 9 11.17 19.02 -6.33
N ILE A 10 11.08 18.04 -5.45
CA ILE A 10 11.78 18.07 -4.18
C ILE A 10 12.89 17.04 -4.05
N GLY A 11 13.10 16.22 -5.09
CA GLY A 11 14.10 15.14 -5.05
C GLY A 11 15.52 15.63 -4.81
N THR A 12 15.89 16.78 -5.39
CA THR A 12 17.23 17.35 -5.21
C THR A 12 17.49 17.81 -3.78
N ARG A 13 16.44 17.92 -2.97
CA ARG A 13 16.54 18.27 -1.56
C ARG A 13 16.73 17.05 -0.66
N GLY A 14 16.86 15.86 -1.26
CA GLY A 14 17.02 14.62 -0.50
C GLY A 14 15.71 14.11 0.10
N ILE A 15 14.56 14.54 -0.43
CA ILE A 15 13.25 14.15 0.06
C ILE A 15 12.63 13.17 -0.91
N THR A 16 12.17 12.02 -0.41
CA THR A 16 11.45 11.03 -1.21
C THR A 16 9.95 11.14 -0.96
N VAL A 17 9.15 10.89 -2.00
CA VAL A 17 7.70 10.90 -1.94
C VAL A 17 7.17 9.64 -2.60
N ASN A 18 6.47 8.83 -1.85
CA ASN A 18 5.89 7.58 -2.35
C ASN A 18 4.45 7.48 -1.89
N ASN A 19 3.66 6.69 -2.60
CA ASN A 19 2.26 6.46 -2.31
C ASN A 19 2.06 4.97 -2.03
N ILE A 20 1.29 4.64 -1.00
CA ILE A 20 0.95 3.26 -0.69
C ILE A 20 -0.54 3.09 -0.88
N GLN A 21 -0.93 2.12 -1.71
CA GLN A 21 -2.32 1.81 -2.00
C GLN A 21 -2.66 0.44 -1.41
N PRO A 22 -3.31 0.40 -0.25
CA PRO A 22 -3.73 -0.87 0.33
C PRO A 22 -4.95 -1.43 -0.39
N GLY A 23 -5.07 -2.75 -0.41
CA GLY A 23 -6.29 -3.43 -0.80
C GLY A 23 -7.22 -3.61 0.40
N PRO A 24 -8.07 -4.66 0.39
CA PRO A 24 -8.94 -4.94 1.52
C PRO A 24 -8.12 -5.31 2.77
N ILE A 25 -8.27 -4.53 3.81
CA ILE A 25 -7.51 -4.70 5.06
C ILE A 25 -8.50 -4.93 6.20
N GLU A 26 -8.21 -5.94 7.01
CA GLU A 26 -9.04 -6.24 8.17
C GLU A 26 -8.88 -5.18 9.25
N THR A 27 -10.00 -4.56 9.62
CA THR A 27 -10.08 -3.59 10.71
C THR A 27 -11.40 -3.81 11.44
N ASP A 28 -11.60 -3.12 12.55
CA ASP A 28 -12.88 -3.20 13.27
C ASP A 28 -14.05 -2.74 12.41
N LEU A 29 -13.84 -1.78 11.52
CA LEU A 29 -14.87 -1.27 10.62
C LEU A 29 -15.02 -2.10 9.35
N ASN A 30 -14.05 -2.98 9.05
CA ASN A 30 -14.05 -3.82 7.85
C ASN A 30 -13.56 -5.23 8.22
N PRO A 31 -14.36 -5.98 9.00
CA PRO A 31 -13.91 -7.31 9.44
C PRO A 31 -13.83 -8.29 8.28
N ALA A 32 -12.86 -9.21 8.37
CA ALA A 32 -12.61 -10.22 7.33
C ALA A 32 -13.58 -11.41 7.42
N ALA A 33 -14.51 -11.38 8.38
CA ALA A 33 -15.49 -12.44 8.56
C ALA A 33 -16.86 -11.98 8.07
N GLY A 34 -17.71 -12.96 7.70
CA GLY A 34 -19.05 -12.69 7.27
C GLY A 34 -19.23 -12.75 5.76
N ASP A 35 -20.47 -12.82 5.34
CA ASP A 35 -20.82 -13.08 3.94
C ASP A 35 -20.35 -11.95 3.01
N TRP A 36 -20.39 -10.72 3.49
CA TRP A 36 -20.04 -9.58 2.66
C TRP A 36 -18.55 -9.51 2.33
N ALA A 37 -17.71 -10.15 3.16
CA ALA A 37 -16.27 -10.19 2.93
C ALA A 37 -15.87 -11.19 1.84
N VAL A 38 -16.74 -12.16 1.53
CA VAL A 38 -16.42 -13.23 0.57
C VAL A 38 -16.06 -12.70 -0.81
N PRO A 39 -16.85 -11.80 -1.43
CA PRO A 39 -16.48 -11.29 -2.76
C PRO A 39 -15.22 -10.42 -2.72
N GLN A 40 -14.95 -9.73 -1.62
CA GLN A 40 -13.75 -8.94 -1.49
C GLN A 40 -12.50 -9.80 -1.42
N LYS A 41 -12.57 -10.91 -0.68
CA LYS A 41 -11.47 -11.88 -0.63
C LYS A 41 -11.22 -12.51 -1.99
N ALA A 42 -12.31 -12.88 -2.68
CA ALA A 42 -12.20 -13.52 -3.99
C ALA A 42 -11.59 -12.61 -5.05
N ALA A 43 -11.67 -11.31 -4.88
CA ALA A 43 -11.07 -10.34 -5.79
C ALA A 43 -9.55 -10.24 -5.64
N THR A 44 -8.98 -10.79 -4.57
CA THR A 44 -7.54 -10.80 -4.36
C THR A 44 -6.95 -12.13 -4.79
N ALA A 45 -5.73 -12.11 -5.32
CA ALA A 45 -5.03 -13.34 -5.69
C ALA A 45 -4.74 -14.21 -4.47
N LEU A 46 -4.50 -13.60 -3.30
CA LEU A 46 -4.23 -14.33 -2.08
C LEU A 46 -5.49 -14.83 -1.39
N ASN A 47 -6.65 -14.42 -1.88
CA ASN A 47 -7.96 -14.83 -1.39
C ASN A 47 -8.14 -14.58 0.12
N ARG A 48 -7.65 -13.44 0.57
CA ARG A 48 -7.78 -13.03 1.97
C ARG A 48 -7.64 -11.51 2.10
N TYR A 49 -8.09 -10.97 3.23
CA TYR A 49 -7.78 -9.60 3.61
C TYR A 49 -6.32 -9.53 4.07
N GLY A 50 -5.71 -8.36 3.90
CA GLY A 50 -4.45 -8.08 4.53
C GLY A 50 -4.63 -7.67 5.98
N HIS A 51 -3.55 -7.64 6.73
CA HIS A 51 -3.52 -7.16 8.11
C HIS A 51 -2.86 -5.79 8.15
N VAL A 52 -3.25 -4.98 9.15
CA VAL A 52 -2.65 -3.65 9.31
C VAL A 52 -1.13 -3.71 9.43
N ASP A 53 -0.60 -4.77 10.02
CA ASP A 53 0.85 -4.96 10.16
C ASP A 53 1.55 -5.12 8.81
N GLU A 54 0.86 -5.68 7.82
CA GLU A 54 1.43 -5.85 6.49
C GLU A 54 1.57 -4.51 5.77
N ILE A 55 0.62 -3.62 5.99
CA ILE A 55 0.71 -2.25 5.47
C ILE A 55 1.78 -1.47 6.23
N ALA A 56 1.81 -1.61 7.55
CA ALA A 56 2.79 -0.92 8.39
C ALA A 56 4.22 -1.31 8.03
N ALA A 57 4.46 -2.57 7.68
CA ALA A 57 5.78 -3.04 7.26
C ALA A 57 6.26 -2.32 6.00
N MET A 58 5.36 -2.11 5.03
CA MET A 58 5.72 -1.40 3.81
C MET A 58 5.97 0.08 4.09
N VAL A 59 5.14 0.70 4.91
CA VAL A 59 5.34 2.10 5.31
C VAL A 59 6.69 2.27 6.01
N ALA A 60 7.03 1.37 6.93
CA ALA A 60 8.31 1.43 7.62
C ALA A 60 9.49 1.31 6.65
N PHE A 61 9.37 0.45 5.65
CA PHE A 61 10.43 0.28 4.66
C PHE A 61 10.63 1.55 3.84
N VAL A 62 9.56 2.11 3.27
CA VAL A 62 9.70 3.29 2.41
C VAL A 62 10.04 4.55 3.19
N ALA A 63 9.77 4.59 4.48
CA ALA A 63 10.16 5.70 5.35
C ALA A 63 11.58 5.55 5.89
N GLY A 64 12.19 4.39 5.76
CA GLY A 64 13.50 4.09 6.33
C GLY A 64 14.67 4.41 5.41
N PRO A 65 15.89 4.33 5.95
CA PRO A 65 17.09 4.68 5.17
C PRO A 65 17.39 3.70 4.05
N GLU A 66 16.89 2.48 4.11
CA GLU A 66 17.13 1.46 3.09
C GLU A 66 16.43 1.78 1.76
N SER A 67 15.46 2.70 1.78
CA SER A 67 14.72 3.10 0.58
C SER A 67 15.16 4.46 0.05
N SER A 68 16.36 4.89 0.35
CA SER A 68 16.81 6.26 0.04
C SER A 68 16.86 6.57 -1.46
N TYR A 69 16.89 5.55 -2.33
CA TYR A 69 16.86 5.74 -3.79
C TYR A 69 15.48 5.45 -4.39
N ILE A 70 14.44 5.36 -3.56
CA ILE A 70 13.08 5.04 -3.98
C ILE A 70 12.21 6.29 -3.81
N THR A 71 11.72 6.82 -4.92
CA THR A 71 10.83 7.98 -4.88
C THR A 71 9.93 7.99 -6.11
N GLY A 72 8.80 8.67 -6.01
CA GLY A 72 7.85 8.82 -7.12
C GLY A 72 7.07 7.56 -7.44
N GLN A 73 7.07 6.57 -6.55
CA GLN A 73 6.47 5.27 -6.81
C GLN A 73 5.11 5.12 -6.14
N ILE A 74 4.28 4.28 -6.73
CA ILE A 74 3.02 3.85 -6.14
C ILE A 74 3.17 2.37 -5.82
N TRP A 75 3.02 2.03 -4.53
CA TRP A 75 3.19 0.68 -4.03
C TRP A 75 1.84 0.08 -3.70
N ALA A 76 1.41 -0.89 -4.50
CA ALA A 76 0.17 -1.59 -4.23
C ALA A 76 0.44 -2.73 -3.24
N VAL A 77 -0.18 -2.67 -2.06
CA VAL A 77 -0.11 -3.71 -1.04
C VAL A 77 -1.52 -4.25 -0.89
N ASN A 78 -1.93 -5.09 -1.83
CA ASN A 78 -3.34 -5.41 -2.02
C ASN A 78 -3.61 -6.90 -2.23
N GLY A 79 -2.64 -7.76 -1.96
CA GLY A 79 -2.84 -9.19 -2.12
C GLY A 79 -3.12 -9.63 -3.56
N GLY A 80 -2.73 -8.82 -4.53
CA GLY A 80 -3.01 -9.14 -5.92
C GLY A 80 -4.45 -8.82 -6.32
N LEU A 81 -4.98 -7.71 -5.80
CA LEU A 81 -6.34 -7.29 -6.13
C LEU A 81 -6.47 -7.04 -7.63
N ASP A 82 -7.50 -7.63 -8.20
CA ASP A 82 -7.82 -7.43 -9.61
C ASP A 82 -8.54 -6.09 -9.76
N MET A 83 -7.88 -5.18 -10.44
CA MET A 83 -8.43 -3.84 -10.65
C MET A 83 -8.63 -3.54 -12.11
#